data_edb404e83facef175bd328038d2630f6
#
_entry.id   edb404e83facef175bd328038d2630f6
#
_cell.length_a   1.000
_cell.length_b   1.000
_cell.length_c   1.000
_cell.angle_alpha   90.00
_cell.angle_beta   90.00
_cell.angle_gamma   90.00
#
_symmetry.space_group_name_H-M   'P 1'
#
loop_
_entity.id
_entity.type
_entity.pdbx_description
1 polymer ?
#
loop_
_entity_poly.entity_id
_entity_poly.type
_entity_poly.pdbx_seq_one_letter_code
_entity_poly.pdbx_strand_id
1 'polypeptide(L)'
;MKVIFAGTPDFAAAALKAIAAAGFEIPLVLTQPDRPKGRGMQLAPSPVKQAALELGLRVAQPEKLRNNAEALQMLKEVEADVMVVAAYGLILPQDVLDTPKHGCLNIHASLLPRWRGAAPIQRAIEAGDAETGVCIMQMDIGLDTGDVVSEHRYAIQPTDTANEVHDALMNLGAAAIVADLQQLKTEGRLKSVKQPEEGVTYAQKLSKEEARIDWNESAAVIERKIRAFNPVPAAWVEYQGKPMKIWRAEVVAQQGRAGEVLSCSADGLIVACGANALKITELQPSGSKRMPIAAFAAGHKIEVGTVL
;
A
#
# COMPACT_ATOMS: atom_id res chain seq x y z
N MET A 1 -0.80 29.80 3.47
CA MET A 1 -0.51 28.67 4.38
C MET A 1 0.62 27.88 3.76
N LYS A 2 1.70 27.71 4.51
CA LYS A 2 2.90 26.98 4.10
C LYS A 2 2.79 25.51 4.54
N VAL A 3 2.95 24.59 3.59
CA VAL A 3 2.87 23.15 3.82
C VAL A 3 4.23 22.51 3.52
N ILE A 4 4.86 21.87 4.50
CA ILE A 4 5.95 20.93 4.22
C ILE A 4 5.30 19.62 3.80
N PHE A 5 5.80 18.98 2.75
CA PHE A 5 5.35 17.67 2.33
C PHE A 5 6.43 16.61 2.54
N ALA A 6 6.07 15.44 3.06
CA ALA A 6 6.97 14.31 3.25
C ALA A 6 6.34 13.01 2.71
N GLY A 7 6.99 12.39 1.73
CA GLY A 7 6.47 11.18 1.12
C GLY A 7 7.45 10.54 0.14
N THR A 8 7.14 9.34 -0.34
CA THR A 8 8.05 8.61 -1.23
C THR A 8 7.36 7.99 -2.45
N PRO A 9 6.35 7.10 -2.35
CA PRO A 9 5.76 6.40 -3.48
C PRO A 9 4.72 7.21 -4.25
N ASP A 10 4.13 6.59 -5.28
CA ASP A 10 3.10 7.18 -6.13
C ASP A 10 1.88 7.66 -5.32
N PHE A 11 1.49 6.92 -4.29
CA PHE A 11 0.43 7.31 -3.35
C PHE A 11 0.67 8.71 -2.76
N ALA A 12 1.90 9.00 -2.34
CA ALA A 12 2.29 10.30 -1.81
C ALA A 12 2.42 11.36 -2.91
N ALA A 13 2.93 10.99 -4.09
CA ALA A 13 3.08 11.91 -5.21
C ALA A 13 1.73 12.49 -5.70
N ALA A 14 0.67 11.68 -5.67
CA ALA A 14 -0.68 12.12 -5.99
C ALA A 14 -1.18 13.20 -5.01
N ALA A 15 -0.96 13.00 -3.70
CA ALA A 15 -1.31 13.99 -2.68
C ALA A 15 -0.49 15.28 -2.83
N LEU A 16 0.82 15.19 -3.09
CA LEU A 16 1.67 16.35 -3.37
C LEU A 16 1.14 17.19 -4.54
N LYS A 17 0.83 16.51 -5.65
CA LYS A 17 0.27 17.18 -6.85
C LYS A 17 -1.08 17.84 -6.56
N ALA A 18 -1.94 17.20 -5.79
CA ALA A 18 -3.25 17.74 -5.42
C ALA A 18 -3.13 18.99 -4.52
N ILE A 19 -2.22 18.95 -3.53
CA ILE A 19 -1.96 20.10 -2.63
C ILE A 19 -1.40 21.28 -3.44
N ALA A 20 -0.46 21.03 -4.35
CA ALA A 20 0.09 22.06 -5.23
C ALA A 20 -0.99 22.67 -6.16
N ALA A 21 -1.81 21.81 -6.78
CA ALA A 21 -2.92 22.25 -7.65
C ALA A 21 -3.99 23.06 -6.90
N ALA A 22 -4.18 22.81 -5.61
CA ALA A 22 -5.07 23.58 -4.74
C ALA A 22 -4.50 24.94 -4.32
N GLY A 23 -3.28 25.30 -4.78
CA GLY A 23 -2.66 26.61 -4.56
C GLY A 23 -2.04 26.80 -3.17
N PHE A 24 -1.70 25.73 -2.47
CA PHE A 24 -0.92 25.82 -1.25
C PHE A 24 0.55 26.09 -1.55
N GLU A 25 1.20 26.89 -0.72
CA GLU A 25 2.65 27.10 -0.78
C GLU A 25 3.37 25.88 -0.20
N ILE A 26 4.26 25.27 -1.00
CA ILE A 26 5.03 24.08 -0.60
C ILE A 26 6.52 24.42 -0.65
N PRO A 27 7.06 25.06 0.39
CA PRO A 27 8.46 25.53 0.38
C PRO A 27 9.49 24.41 0.48
N LEU A 28 9.08 23.21 0.92
CA LEU A 28 9.98 22.07 1.09
C LEU A 28 9.24 20.75 0.93
N VAL A 29 9.84 19.84 0.16
CA VAL A 29 9.42 18.45 0.00
C VAL A 29 10.51 17.54 0.51
N LEU A 30 10.16 16.65 1.44
CA LEU A 30 11.02 15.58 1.95
C LEU A 30 10.67 14.27 1.25
N THR A 31 11.69 13.55 0.81
CA THR A 31 11.54 12.19 0.28
C THR A 31 12.77 11.35 0.61
N GLN A 32 12.64 10.03 0.54
CA GLN A 32 13.80 9.16 0.75
C GLN A 32 14.87 9.35 -0.34
N PRO A 33 16.15 9.07 -0.03
CA PRO A 33 17.23 9.07 -1.02
C PRO A 33 16.91 8.19 -2.22
N ASP A 34 17.48 8.55 -3.37
CA ASP A 34 17.37 7.77 -4.60
C ASP A 34 17.87 6.35 -4.36
N ARG A 35 17.17 5.35 -4.89
CA ARG A 35 17.50 3.94 -4.68
C ARG A 35 17.68 3.23 -6.01
N PRO A 36 18.55 2.20 -6.06
CA PRO A 36 18.68 1.35 -7.24
C PRO A 36 17.34 0.72 -7.62
N LYS A 37 16.95 0.84 -8.91
CA LYS A 37 15.69 0.30 -9.43
C LYS A 37 15.94 -0.43 -10.77
N GLY A 38 15.13 -1.48 -11.01
CA GLY A 38 15.16 -2.23 -12.25
C GLY A 38 16.36 -3.17 -12.41
N ARG A 39 16.44 -3.87 -13.56
CA ARG A 39 17.48 -4.87 -13.86
C ARG A 39 18.89 -4.29 -13.93
N GLY A 40 19.01 -3.00 -14.22
CA GLY A 40 20.32 -2.31 -14.33
C GLY A 40 20.80 -1.69 -13.01
N MET A 41 20.03 -1.81 -11.91
CA MET A 41 20.36 -1.24 -10.59
C MET A 41 20.78 0.23 -10.64
N GLN A 42 20.25 1.00 -11.60
CA GLN A 42 20.51 2.43 -11.71
C GLN A 42 19.73 3.19 -10.63
N LEU A 43 20.35 4.22 -10.07
CA LEU A 43 19.70 5.11 -9.12
C LEU A 43 18.50 5.80 -9.80
N ALA A 44 17.34 5.63 -9.21
CA ALA A 44 16.11 6.26 -9.70
C ALA A 44 15.52 7.16 -8.60
N PRO A 45 15.05 8.35 -8.97
CA PRO A 45 14.35 9.23 -8.04
C PRO A 45 13.02 8.61 -7.60
N SER A 46 12.58 8.95 -6.38
CA SER A 46 11.26 8.57 -5.91
C SER A 46 10.16 9.25 -6.75
N PRO A 47 8.95 8.70 -6.82
CA PRO A 47 7.79 9.37 -7.45
C PRO A 47 7.53 10.77 -6.88
N VAL A 48 7.68 10.95 -5.58
CA VAL A 48 7.56 12.27 -4.93
C VAL A 48 8.65 13.23 -5.41
N LYS A 49 9.92 12.78 -5.52
CA LYS A 49 10.99 13.63 -6.07
C LYS A 49 10.71 14.05 -7.51
N GLN A 50 10.27 13.12 -8.35
CA GLN A 50 9.91 13.43 -9.73
C GLN A 50 8.80 14.50 -9.79
N ALA A 51 7.70 14.28 -9.04
CA ALA A 51 6.60 15.24 -8.98
C ALA A 51 7.03 16.60 -8.44
N ALA A 52 7.87 16.64 -7.40
CA ALA A 52 8.39 17.90 -6.84
C ALA A 52 9.25 18.68 -7.83
N LEU A 53 10.12 18.00 -8.59
CA LEU A 53 10.95 18.62 -9.61
C LEU A 53 10.12 19.15 -10.79
N GLU A 54 9.10 18.40 -11.24
CA GLU A 54 8.13 18.84 -12.26
C GLU A 54 7.39 20.13 -11.83
N LEU A 55 7.11 20.25 -10.52
CA LEU A 55 6.44 21.40 -9.93
C LEU A 55 7.41 22.56 -9.56
N GLY A 56 8.71 22.40 -9.77
CA GLY A 56 9.72 23.40 -9.40
C GLY A 56 9.90 23.56 -7.89
N LEU A 57 9.58 22.55 -7.08
CA LEU A 57 9.66 22.60 -5.63
C LEU A 57 11.05 22.20 -5.11
N ARG A 58 11.44 22.78 -3.97
CA ARG A 58 12.68 22.41 -3.27
C ARG A 58 12.54 21.01 -2.67
N VAL A 59 13.52 20.13 -2.94
CA VAL A 59 13.56 18.76 -2.44
C VAL A 59 14.73 18.58 -1.48
N ALA A 60 14.50 17.87 -0.38
CA ALA A 60 15.53 17.37 0.52
C ALA A 60 15.37 15.87 0.76
N GLN A 61 16.48 15.16 0.86
CA GLN A 61 16.52 13.70 0.95
C GLN A 61 17.37 13.23 2.16
N PRO A 62 16.98 13.61 3.41
CA PRO A 62 17.70 13.14 4.58
C PRO A 62 17.58 11.62 4.72
N GLU A 63 18.67 10.93 5.05
CA GLU A 63 18.65 9.49 5.30
C GLU A 63 17.89 9.13 6.59
N LYS A 64 17.85 10.07 7.53
CA LYS A 64 17.15 9.97 8.82
C LYS A 64 16.79 11.37 9.32
N LEU A 65 15.72 11.45 10.11
CA LEU A 65 15.35 12.68 10.82
C LEU A 65 15.79 12.64 12.29
N ARG A 66 15.80 11.46 12.89
CA ARG A 66 16.22 11.28 14.28
C ARG A 66 17.70 11.61 14.47
N ASN A 67 18.01 12.45 15.45
CA ASN A 67 19.37 12.92 15.76
C ASN A 67 20.06 13.57 14.54
N ASN A 68 19.29 14.35 13.77
CA ASN A 68 19.78 15.07 12.59
C ASN A 68 19.49 16.57 12.77
N ALA A 69 20.44 17.29 13.37
CA ALA A 69 20.31 18.71 13.68
C ALA A 69 20.18 19.58 12.42
N GLU A 70 20.85 19.21 11.33
CA GLU A 70 20.78 19.92 10.04
C GLU A 70 19.37 19.80 9.44
N ALA A 71 18.79 18.61 9.40
CA ALA A 71 17.43 18.40 8.92
C ALA A 71 16.42 19.15 9.79
N LEU A 72 16.56 19.11 11.12
CA LEU A 72 15.69 19.84 12.03
C LEU A 72 15.79 21.35 11.83
N GLN A 73 16.99 21.89 11.67
CA GLN A 73 17.21 23.30 11.42
C GLN A 73 16.55 23.74 10.10
N MET A 74 16.73 22.95 9.04
CA MET A 74 16.09 23.19 7.74
C MET A 74 14.56 23.24 7.85
N LEU A 75 13.96 22.35 8.64
CA LEU A 75 12.51 22.35 8.87
C LEU A 75 12.03 23.59 9.62
N LYS A 76 12.76 24.02 10.65
CA LYS A 76 12.47 25.23 11.43
C LYS A 76 12.54 26.50 10.59
N GLU A 77 13.52 26.62 9.70
CA GLU A 77 13.70 27.76 8.83
C GLU A 77 12.55 27.98 7.84
N VAL A 78 11.80 26.93 7.52
CA VAL A 78 10.61 27.02 6.66
C VAL A 78 9.48 27.78 7.32
N GLU A 79 9.37 27.69 8.66
CA GLU A 79 8.24 28.25 9.44
C GLU A 79 6.89 27.78 8.86
N ALA A 80 6.76 26.46 8.70
CA ALA A 80 5.57 25.86 8.09
C ALA A 80 4.36 25.92 9.04
N ASP A 81 3.18 26.10 8.44
CA ASP A 81 1.94 26.00 9.19
C ASP A 81 1.63 24.54 9.55
N VAL A 82 1.87 23.62 8.62
CA VAL A 82 1.57 22.18 8.80
C VAL A 82 2.55 21.35 7.96
N MET A 83 2.83 20.11 8.39
CA MET A 83 3.50 19.10 7.56
C MET A 83 2.48 18.02 7.18
N VAL A 84 2.45 17.66 5.90
CA VAL A 84 1.68 16.52 5.40
C VAL A 84 2.62 15.36 5.13
N VAL A 85 2.30 14.21 5.67
CA VAL A 85 3.08 12.98 5.55
C VAL A 85 2.24 11.91 4.85
N ALA A 86 2.83 11.22 3.87
CA ALA A 86 2.21 10.09 3.20
C ALA A 86 3.28 9.06 2.81
N ALA A 87 3.23 7.88 3.41
CA ALA A 87 4.15 6.78 3.11
C ALA A 87 5.62 7.24 2.97
N TYR A 88 6.08 8.06 3.90
CA TYR A 88 7.43 8.64 3.85
C TYR A 88 8.52 7.61 4.16
N GLY A 89 8.24 6.71 5.12
CA GLY A 89 9.12 5.59 5.47
C GLY A 89 10.27 5.95 6.40
N LEU A 90 10.30 7.14 6.98
CA LEU A 90 11.19 7.53 8.08
C LEU A 90 10.38 7.84 9.33
N ILE A 91 10.96 7.56 10.49
CA ILE A 91 10.39 7.91 11.78
C ILE A 91 10.56 9.43 12.00
N LEU A 92 9.48 10.11 12.35
CA LEU A 92 9.48 11.50 12.76
C LEU A 92 9.64 11.57 14.28
N PRO A 93 10.76 12.06 14.81
CA PRO A 93 10.93 12.26 16.25
C PRO A 93 10.10 13.46 16.74
N GLN A 94 9.90 13.56 18.06
CA GLN A 94 9.02 14.58 18.66
C GLN A 94 9.38 16.00 18.26
N ASP A 95 10.66 16.35 18.21
CA ASP A 95 11.15 17.66 17.80
C ASP A 95 10.79 18.03 16.35
N VAL A 96 10.67 17.04 15.48
CA VAL A 96 10.19 17.21 14.09
C VAL A 96 8.65 17.35 14.07
N LEU A 97 7.94 16.54 14.86
CA LEU A 97 6.47 16.59 14.95
C LEU A 97 5.99 17.95 15.47
N ASP A 98 6.74 18.56 16.39
CA ASP A 98 6.42 19.84 17.02
C ASP A 98 6.87 21.06 16.21
N THR A 99 7.59 20.85 15.10
CA THR A 99 8.15 21.98 14.32
C THR A 99 7.07 22.78 13.57
N PRO A 100 6.10 22.16 12.86
CA PRO A 100 5.04 22.94 12.19
C PRO A 100 4.03 23.46 13.21
N LYS A 101 3.48 24.65 12.95
CA LYS A 101 2.52 25.32 13.85
C LYS A 101 1.31 24.45 14.25
N HIS A 102 0.78 23.68 13.31
CA HIS A 102 -0.35 22.78 13.49
C HIS A 102 0.08 21.30 13.50
N GLY A 103 1.38 21.02 13.73
CA GLY A 103 1.92 19.67 13.75
C GLY A 103 1.92 18.98 12.38
N CYS A 104 1.85 17.65 12.41
CA CYS A 104 1.97 16.81 11.22
C CYS A 104 0.67 16.02 10.99
N LEU A 105 0.15 16.04 9.76
CA LEU A 105 -0.98 15.25 9.31
C LEU A 105 -0.49 14.07 8.47
N ASN A 106 -0.96 12.86 8.76
CA ASN A 106 -0.66 11.67 7.95
C ASN A 106 -1.88 11.24 7.14
N ILE A 107 -1.63 10.89 5.88
CA ILE A 107 -2.61 10.21 5.02
C ILE A 107 -2.42 8.71 5.21
N HIS A 108 -3.28 8.10 6.03
CA HIS A 108 -3.19 6.68 6.35
C HIS A 108 -4.23 5.86 5.58
N ALA A 109 -3.79 4.81 4.91
CA ALA A 109 -4.62 4.02 4.00
C ALA A 109 -5.41 2.90 4.71
N SER A 110 -6.08 3.24 5.80
CA SER A 110 -7.07 2.38 6.49
C SER A 110 -8.09 3.20 7.27
N LEU A 111 -9.13 2.53 7.75
CA LEU A 111 -10.09 3.05 8.72
C LEU A 111 -9.56 2.78 10.13
N LEU A 112 -8.82 3.75 10.69
CA LEU A 112 -8.26 3.63 12.03
C LEU A 112 -9.36 3.49 13.10
N PRO A 113 -9.13 2.70 14.16
CA PRO A 113 -7.86 2.15 14.64
C PRO A 113 -7.45 0.81 13.99
N ARG A 114 -8.20 0.34 12.99
CA ARG A 114 -7.88 -0.91 12.30
C ARG A 114 -6.73 -0.69 11.32
N TRP A 115 -5.79 -1.65 11.29
CA TRP A 115 -4.65 -1.69 10.38
C TRP A 115 -3.64 -0.54 10.53
N ARG A 116 -3.25 -0.21 11.77
CA ARG A 116 -2.07 0.62 12.03
C ARG A 116 -0.82 -0.05 11.46
N GLY A 117 0.05 0.68 10.80
CA GLY A 117 1.35 0.18 10.32
C GLY A 117 1.53 0.20 8.79
N ALA A 118 2.35 -0.72 8.27
CA ALA A 118 3.02 -0.55 6.98
C ALA A 118 2.22 -1.04 5.76
N ALA A 119 1.28 -1.99 5.92
CA ALA A 119 0.60 -2.63 4.79
C ALA A 119 -0.94 -2.72 4.97
N PRO A 120 -1.63 -1.62 5.32
CA PRO A 120 -3.04 -1.64 5.68
C PRO A 120 -3.95 -2.15 4.54
N ILE A 121 -3.68 -1.76 3.30
CA ILE A 121 -4.48 -2.16 2.13
C ILE A 121 -4.46 -3.68 1.97
N GLN A 122 -3.27 -4.27 1.97
CA GLN A 122 -3.11 -5.71 1.77
C GLN A 122 -3.75 -6.50 2.90
N ARG A 123 -3.57 -6.04 4.15
CA ARG A 123 -4.14 -6.74 5.32
C ARG A 123 -5.67 -6.66 5.36
N ALA A 124 -6.27 -5.57 4.92
CA ALA A 124 -7.72 -5.46 4.81
C ALA A 124 -8.29 -6.48 3.80
N ILE A 125 -7.69 -6.60 2.62
CA ILE A 125 -8.13 -7.56 1.59
C ILE A 125 -7.90 -9.00 2.07
N GLU A 126 -6.72 -9.31 2.62
CA GLU A 126 -6.36 -10.64 3.11
C GLU A 126 -7.32 -11.11 4.21
N ALA A 127 -7.67 -10.22 5.14
CA ALA A 127 -8.65 -10.50 6.20
C ALA A 127 -10.07 -10.69 5.68
N GLY A 128 -10.38 -10.22 4.47
CA GLY A 128 -11.72 -10.26 3.89
C GLY A 128 -12.62 -9.15 4.41
N ASP A 129 -12.05 -7.99 4.75
CA ASP A 129 -12.82 -6.82 5.13
C ASP A 129 -13.71 -6.39 3.95
N ALA A 130 -14.95 -6.03 4.25
CA ALA A 130 -15.90 -5.54 3.23
C ALA A 130 -15.61 -4.11 2.80
N GLU A 131 -14.93 -3.34 3.65
CA GLU A 131 -14.55 -1.96 3.39
C GLU A 131 -13.17 -1.65 3.97
N THR A 132 -12.54 -0.65 3.40
CA THR A 132 -11.34 0.02 3.90
C THR A 132 -11.51 1.52 3.68
N GLY A 133 -10.44 2.29 3.72
CA GLY A 133 -10.56 3.72 3.46
C GLY A 133 -9.26 4.47 3.72
N VAL A 134 -9.41 5.78 3.86
CA VAL A 134 -8.33 6.68 4.23
C VAL A 134 -8.73 7.46 5.46
N CYS A 135 -7.85 7.53 6.45
CA CYS A 135 -7.92 8.48 7.54
C CYS A 135 -6.86 9.56 7.37
N ILE A 136 -7.27 10.83 7.48
CA ILE A 136 -6.33 11.91 7.76
C ILE A 136 -6.22 11.99 9.28
N MET A 137 -5.01 11.82 9.81
CA MET A 137 -4.78 11.78 11.26
C MET A 137 -3.70 12.75 11.68
N GLN A 138 -3.83 13.30 12.88
CA GLN A 138 -2.78 14.05 13.55
C GLN A 138 -1.71 13.08 14.00
N MET A 139 -0.45 13.30 13.63
CA MET A 139 0.63 12.40 14.04
C MET A 139 1.05 12.66 15.48
N ASP A 140 1.37 11.59 16.17
CA ASP A 140 2.04 11.56 17.47
C ASP A 140 3.28 10.64 17.40
N ILE A 141 3.94 10.40 18.55
CA ILE A 141 5.13 9.56 18.62
C ILE A 141 4.83 8.06 18.44
N GLY A 142 3.58 7.65 18.54
CA GLY A 142 3.16 6.26 18.40
C GLY A 142 3.01 5.85 16.93
N LEU A 143 2.84 4.56 16.71
CA LEU A 143 2.61 4.01 15.37
C LEU A 143 1.13 4.17 15.02
N ASP A 144 0.81 5.20 14.23
CA ASP A 144 -0.53 5.52 13.75
C ASP A 144 -1.59 5.60 14.87
N THR A 145 -1.20 6.16 16.03
CA THR A 145 -2.02 6.25 17.25
C THR A 145 -2.73 7.58 17.42
N GLY A 146 -2.34 8.60 16.67
CA GLY A 146 -2.86 9.94 16.80
C GLY A 146 -4.33 10.09 16.41
N ASP A 147 -4.91 11.22 16.78
CA ASP A 147 -6.33 11.50 16.60
C ASP A 147 -6.71 11.59 15.12
N VAL A 148 -7.87 11.04 14.76
CA VAL A 148 -8.40 11.08 13.39
C VAL A 148 -9.09 12.42 13.14
N VAL A 149 -8.67 13.11 12.09
CA VAL A 149 -9.23 14.38 11.60
C VAL A 149 -10.43 14.12 10.68
N SER A 150 -10.24 13.26 9.68
CA SER A 150 -11.30 12.87 8.76
C SER A 150 -11.18 11.42 8.33
N GLU A 151 -12.30 10.79 7.99
CA GLU A 151 -12.40 9.39 7.57
C GLU A 151 -13.18 9.30 6.26
N HIS A 152 -12.62 8.57 5.29
CA HIS A 152 -13.20 8.39 3.96
C HIS A 152 -13.22 6.90 3.61
N ARG A 153 -14.41 6.34 3.39
CA ARG A 153 -14.64 4.91 3.20
C ARG A 153 -14.57 4.48 1.74
N TYR A 154 -14.12 3.28 1.52
CA TYR A 154 -14.09 2.60 0.23
C TYR A 154 -14.60 1.15 0.41
N ALA A 155 -15.65 0.76 -0.33
CA ALA A 155 -16.15 -0.60 -0.34
C ALA A 155 -15.24 -1.47 -1.23
N ILE A 156 -14.60 -2.49 -0.65
CA ILE A 156 -13.73 -3.42 -1.37
C ILE A 156 -14.60 -4.31 -2.26
N GLN A 157 -14.38 -4.26 -3.58
CA GLN A 157 -15.12 -5.09 -4.51
C GLN A 157 -14.59 -6.53 -4.49
N PRO A 158 -15.43 -7.53 -4.80
CA PRO A 158 -15.01 -8.94 -4.77
C PRO A 158 -13.81 -9.27 -5.65
N THR A 159 -13.55 -8.51 -6.68
CA THR A 159 -12.45 -8.69 -7.64
C THR A 159 -11.28 -7.74 -7.44
N ASP A 160 -11.39 -6.79 -6.50
CA ASP A 160 -10.32 -5.82 -6.25
C ASP A 160 -9.06 -6.51 -5.77
N THR A 161 -7.96 -6.20 -6.41
CA THR A 161 -6.61 -6.49 -5.91
C THR A 161 -6.08 -5.33 -5.08
N ALA A 162 -4.95 -5.52 -4.42
CA ALA A 162 -4.31 -4.43 -3.70
C ALA A 162 -3.95 -3.24 -4.61
N ASN A 163 -3.74 -3.47 -5.91
CA ASN A 163 -3.47 -2.37 -6.84
C ASN A 163 -4.71 -1.51 -7.08
N GLU A 164 -5.88 -2.11 -7.37
CA GLU A 164 -7.12 -1.36 -7.58
C GLU A 164 -7.52 -0.58 -6.32
N VAL A 165 -7.43 -1.21 -5.15
CA VAL A 165 -7.70 -0.53 -3.87
C VAL A 165 -6.70 0.59 -3.63
N HIS A 166 -5.40 0.36 -3.86
CA HIS A 166 -4.36 1.38 -3.74
C HIS A 166 -4.69 2.62 -4.59
N ASP A 167 -5.04 2.42 -5.85
CA ASP A 167 -5.32 3.54 -6.77
C ASP A 167 -6.59 4.31 -6.37
N ALA A 168 -7.61 3.60 -5.87
CA ALA A 168 -8.81 4.23 -5.33
C ALA A 168 -8.49 5.06 -4.07
N LEU A 169 -7.75 4.49 -3.11
CA LEU A 169 -7.38 5.19 -1.87
C LEU A 169 -6.38 6.32 -2.10
N MET A 170 -5.52 6.22 -3.10
CA MET A 170 -4.60 7.28 -3.51
C MET A 170 -5.38 8.55 -3.92
N ASN A 171 -6.41 8.39 -4.76
CA ASN A 171 -7.24 9.51 -5.18
C ASN A 171 -8.10 10.06 -4.02
N LEU A 172 -8.65 9.17 -3.21
CA LEU A 172 -9.45 9.52 -2.04
C LEU A 172 -8.63 10.31 -1.02
N GLY A 173 -7.42 9.83 -0.71
CA GLY A 173 -6.50 10.48 0.23
C GLY A 173 -5.99 11.84 -0.26
N ALA A 174 -5.74 11.97 -1.57
CA ALA A 174 -5.36 13.24 -2.19
C ALA A 174 -6.47 14.28 -2.08
N ALA A 175 -7.73 13.89 -2.31
CA ALA A 175 -8.88 14.78 -2.16
C ALA A 175 -9.13 15.14 -0.68
N ALA A 176 -9.06 14.16 0.21
CA ALA A 176 -9.27 14.33 1.64
C ALA A 176 -8.30 15.33 2.27
N ILE A 177 -6.99 15.16 2.02
CA ILE A 177 -6.00 16.07 2.61
C ILE A 177 -6.15 17.51 2.10
N VAL A 178 -6.54 17.72 0.84
CA VAL A 178 -6.80 19.06 0.30
C VAL A 178 -8.00 19.70 1.02
N ALA A 179 -9.08 18.95 1.25
CA ALA A 179 -10.24 19.44 1.98
C ALA A 179 -9.89 19.85 3.43
N ASP A 180 -9.15 18.99 4.13
CA ASP A 180 -8.72 19.28 5.51
C ASP A 180 -7.76 20.48 5.58
N LEU A 181 -6.84 20.62 4.63
CA LEU A 181 -5.96 21.80 4.55
C LEU A 181 -6.73 23.09 4.25
N GLN A 182 -7.77 23.03 3.42
CA GLN A 182 -8.66 24.18 3.17
C GLN A 182 -9.44 24.57 4.42
N GLN A 183 -9.95 23.58 5.17
CA GLN A 183 -10.60 23.79 6.46
C GLN A 183 -9.61 24.41 7.46
N LEU A 184 -8.41 23.86 7.60
CA LEU A 184 -7.37 24.40 8.46
C LEU A 184 -7.05 25.87 8.13
N LYS A 185 -6.93 26.19 6.84
CA LYS A 185 -6.66 27.55 6.35
C LYS A 185 -7.78 28.51 6.71
N THR A 186 -9.03 28.07 6.65
CA THR A 186 -10.23 28.90 6.86
C THR A 186 -10.56 29.07 8.33
N GLU A 187 -10.51 27.96 9.09
CA GLU A 187 -10.96 27.91 10.49
C GLU A 187 -9.79 28.09 11.50
N GLY A 188 -8.55 27.99 11.04
CA GLY A 188 -7.35 28.08 11.89
C GLY A 188 -7.10 26.88 12.77
N ARG A 189 -7.96 25.86 12.70
CA ARG A 189 -7.84 24.60 13.44
C ARG A 189 -8.57 23.46 12.73
N LEU A 190 -8.18 22.24 13.03
CA LEU A 190 -8.91 21.02 12.67
C LEU A 190 -9.54 20.43 13.96
N LYS A 191 -10.71 19.85 13.79
CA LYS A 191 -11.29 18.99 14.83
C LYS A 191 -10.72 17.60 14.61
N SER A 192 -10.33 16.93 15.67
CA SER A 192 -9.90 15.54 15.65
C SER A 192 -10.60 14.73 16.73
N VAL A 193 -10.68 13.44 16.53
CA VAL A 193 -11.32 12.49 17.43
C VAL A 193 -10.31 11.44 17.83
N LYS A 194 -10.15 11.23 19.14
CA LYS A 194 -9.26 10.18 19.65
C LYS A 194 -9.69 8.81 19.14
N GLN A 195 -8.73 8.04 18.69
CA GLN A 195 -9.00 6.67 18.27
C GLN A 195 -9.50 5.82 19.45
N PRO A 196 -10.54 4.97 19.26
CA PRO A 196 -10.96 4.04 20.29
C PRO A 196 -9.88 2.99 20.56
N GLU A 197 -9.86 2.45 21.77
CA GLU A 197 -8.97 1.34 22.14
C GLU A 197 -9.46 0.00 21.57
N GLU A 198 -10.77 -0.12 21.40
CA GLU A 198 -11.40 -1.28 20.78
C GLU A 198 -11.20 -1.28 19.26
N GLY A 199 -10.97 -2.44 18.67
CA GLY A 199 -10.80 -2.61 17.21
C GLY A 199 -9.39 -2.32 16.71
N VAL A 200 -8.42 -2.04 17.57
CA VAL A 200 -7.03 -1.84 17.18
C VAL A 200 -6.46 -3.12 16.58
N THR A 201 -5.96 -3.03 15.36
CA THR A 201 -5.20 -4.09 14.69
C THR A 201 -3.97 -3.51 13.99
N TYR A 202 -3.00 -4.38 13.69
CA TYR A 202 -1.73 -3.96 13.10
C TYR A 202 -1.49 -4.60 11.74
N ALA A 203 -1.09 -3.79 10.78
CA ALA A 203 -0.74 -4.16 9.42
C ALA A 203 0.79 -4.27 9.28
N GLN A 204 1.33 -5.44 9.62
CA GLN A 204 2.75 -5.71 9.49
C GLN A 204 3.20 -5.67 8.04
N LYS A 205 4.45 -5.26 7.82
CA LYS A 205 5.08 -5.25 6.51
C LYS A 205 5.03 -6.65 5.89
N LEU A 206 4.75 -6.72 4.59
CA LEU A 206 4.69 -7.98 3.85
C LEU A 206 6.09 -8.57 3.63
N SER A 207 6.18 -9.90 3.71
CA SER A 207 7.36 -10.66 3.34
C SER A 207 7.13 -11.49 2.08
N LYS A 208 8.23 -11.96 1.46
CA LYS A 208 8.12 -12.87 0.30
C LYS A 208 7.72 -14.28 0.73
N GLU A 209 8.10 -14.66 1.93
CA GLU A 209 7.86 -15.98 2.50
C GLU A 209 6.36 -16.20 2.75
N GLU A 210 5.67 -15.21 3.33
CA GLU A 210 4.22 -15.30 3.57
C GLU A 210 3.39 -15.34 2.27
N ALA A 211 3.97 -14.92 1.14
CA ALA A 211 3.32 -14.98 -0.16
C ALA A 211 3.27 -16.39 -0.77
N ARG A 212 3.97 -17.37 -0.18
CA ARG A 212 3.82 -18.77 -0.57
C ARG A 212 2.41 -19.24 -0.22
N ILE A 213 1.75 -19.86 -1.19
CA ILE A 213 0.41 -20.45 -0.99
C ILE A 213 0.55 -21.72 -0.15
N ASP A 214 -0.25 -21.81 0.91
CA ASP A 214 -0.49 -23.03 1.65
C ASP A 214 -1.83 -23.63 1.18
N TRP A 215 -1.78 -24.70 0.45
CA TRP A 215 -2.97 -25.35 -0.08
C TRP A 215 -3.87 -25.98 1.00
N ASN A 216 -3.39 -26.13 2.24
CA ASN A 216 -4.22 -26.58 3.36
C ASN A 216 -5.22 -25.52 3.84
N GLU A 217 -5.03 -24.26 3.48
CA GLU A 217 -6.01 -23.20 3.69
C GLU A 217 -7.24 -23.40 2.78
N SER A 218 -8.37 -22.78 3.10
CA SER A 218 -9.54 -22.80 2.23
C SER A 218 -9.29 -21.97 0.94
N ALA A 219 -9.94 -22.37 -0.15
CA ALA A 219 -9.86 -21.64 -1.41
C ALA A 219 -10.19 -20.13 -1.27
N ALA A 220 -11.15 -19.79 -0.39
CA ALA A 220 -11.52 -18.41 -0.12
C ALA A 220 -10.39 -17.60 0.56
N VAL A 221 -9.64 -18.22 1.47
CA VAL A 221 -8.49 -17.59 2.12
C VAL A 221 -7.36 -17.36 1.12
N ILE A 222 -7.05 -18.39 0.31
CA ILE A 222 -5.99 -18.30 -0.69
C ILE A 222 -6.34 -17.28 -1.79
N GLU A 223 -7.61 -17.23 -2.20
CA GLU A 223 -8.09 -16.24 -3.19
C GLU A 223 -7.87 -14.81 -2.69
N ARG A 224 -8.25 -14.51 -1.44
CA ARG A 224 -7.99 -13.21 -0.83
C ARG A 224 -6.49 -12.88 -0.76
N LYS A 225 -5.65 -13.86 -0.40
CA LYS A 225 -4.19 -13.71 -0.39
C LYS A 225 -3.65 -13.37 -1.78
N ILE A 226 -4.15 -14.03 -2.84
CA ILE A 226 -3.77 -13.73 -4.23
C ILE A 226 -4.10 -12.28 -4.58
N ARG A 227 -5.31 -11.81 -4.26
CA ARG A 227 -5.69 -10.41 -4.50
C ARG A 227 -4.91 -9.43 -3.63
N ALA A 228 -4.75 -9.72 -2.36
CA ALA A 228 -4.03 -8.86 -1.41
C ALA A 228 -2.56 -8.66 -1.79
N PHE A 229 -1.93 -9.67 -2.37
CA PHE A 229 -0.50 -9.60 -2.70
C PHE A 229 -0.24 -9.26 -4.17
N ASN A 230 -1.26 -8.91 -4.93
CA ASN A 230 -1.15 -8.49 -6.33
C ASN A 230 -1.06 -6.93 -6.39
N PRO A 231 0.05 -6.33 -6.86
CA PRO A 231 1.15 -6.97 -7.60
C PRO A 231 2.36 -7.38 -6.75
N VAL A 232 2.46 -7.00 -5.49
CA VAL A 232 3.65 -7.22 -4.65
C VAL A 232 3.23 -7.71 -3.27
N PRO A 233 3.87 -8.77 -2.77
CA PRO A 233 5.00 -9.56 -3.31
C PRO A 233 4.63 -10.55 -4.42
N ALA A 234 3.36 -10.74 -4.74
CA ALA A 234 2.69 -11.74 -5.56
C ALA A 234 2.66 -13.13 -4.89
N ALA A 235 1.45 -13.69 -4.76
CA ALA A 235 1.29 -15.05 -4.27
C ALA A 235 1.95 -16.06 -5.22
N TRP A 236 2.56 -17.10 -4.68
CA TRP A 236 3.32 -18.05 -5.49
C TRP A 236 3.27 -19.47 -4.94
N VAL A 237 3.49 -20.42 -5.83
CA VAL A 237 3.66 -21.85 -5.55
C VAL A 237 4.98 -22.34 -6.10
N GLU A 238 5.47 -23.46 -5.59
CA GLU A 238 6.60 -24.15 -6.22
C GLU A 238 6.10 -25.06 -7.34
N TYR A 239 6.64 -24.88 -8.55
CA TYR A 239 6.38 -25.74 -9.69
C TYR A 239 7.71 -26.10 -10.37
N GLN A 240 8.00 -27.40 -10.45
CA GLN A 240 9.27 -27.94 -10.99
C GLN A 240 10.52 -27.32 -10.33
N GLY A 241 10.50 -27.18 -9.01
CA GLY A 241 11.60 -26.60 -8.23
C GLY A 241 11.81 -25.09 -8.41
N LYS A 242 10.86 -24.37 -9.00
CA LYS A 242 10.92 -22.93 -9.23
C LYS A 242 9.62 -22.25 -8.82
N PRO A 243 9.68 -20.97 -8.39
CA PRO A 243 8.46 -20.24 -8.06
C PRO A 243 7.63 -19.94 -9.32
N MET A 244 6.35 -20.24 -9.25
CA MET A 244 5.34 -19.84 -10.23
C MET A 244 4.35 -18.92 -9.51
N LYS A 245 4.25 -17.68 -9.99
CA LYS A 245 3.33 -16.69 -9.41
C LYS A 245 1.93 -16.92 -9.90
N ILE A 246 0.96 -16.73 -8.98
CA ILE A 246 -0.47 -16.80 -9.27
C ILE A 246 -1.03 -15.38 -9.19
N TRP A 247 -1.65 -14.92 -10.27
CA TRP A 247 -2.10 -13.55 -10.40
C TRP A 247 -3.61 -13.39 -10.28
N ARG A 248 -4.38 -14.38 -10.77
CA ARG A 248 -5.84 -14.40 -10.65
C ARG A 248 -6.34 -15.81 -10.46
N ALA A 249 -7.31 -15.96 -9.59
CA ALA A 249 -8.01 -17.22 -9.35
C ALA A 249 -9.45 -16.95 -8.90
N GLU A 250 -10.29 -17.96 -9.05
CA GLU A 250 -11.70 -17.96 -8.63
C GLU A 250 -11.95 -19.17 -7.74
N VAL A 251 -12.81 -19.03 -6.74
CA VAL A 251 -13.23 -20.15 -5.90
C VAL A 251 -14.24 -20.99 -6.66
N VAL A 252 -14.04 -22.31 -6.71
CA VAL A 252 -14.96 -23.27 -7.33
C VAL A 252 -15.31 -24.39 -6.35
N ALA A 253 -16.57 -24.86 -6.41
CA ALA A 253 -17.10 -25.88 -5.52
C ALA A 253 -16.65 -27.30 -5.95
N GLN A 254 -15.33 -27.57 -5.84
CA GLN A 254 -14.73 -28.88 -6.09
C GLN A 254 -13.89 -29.29 -4.88
N GLN A 255 -13.70 -30.59 -4.71
CA GLN A 255 -12.97 -31.16 -3.57
C GLN A 255 -11.88 -32.10 -4.08
N GLY A 256 -10.79 -32.21 -3.34
CA GLY A 256 -9.68 -33.10 -3.61
C GLY A 256 -8.66 -33.03 -2.47
N ARG A 257 -7.52 -33.67 -2.64
CA ARG A 257 -6.40 -33.54 -1.72
C ARG A 257 -5.79 -32.14 -1.87
N ALA A 258 -5.50 -31.46 -0.77
CA ALA A 258 -4.88 -30.14 -0.79
C ALA A 258 -3.62 -30.10 -1.69
N GLY A 259 -3.58 -29.16 -2.62
CA GLY A 259 -2.54 -28.99 -3.63
C GLY A 259 -2.69 -29.87 -4.87
N GLU A 260 -3.65 -30.81 -4.90
CA GLU A 260 -3.87 -31.68 -6.04
C GLU A 260 -4.49 -30.94 -7.22
N VAL A 261 -3.88 -31.11 -8.39
CA VAL A 261 -4.40 -30.60 -9.66
C VAL A 261 -5.57 -31.48 -10.11
N LEU A 262 -6.78 -30.90 -10.12
CA LEU A 262 -8.01 -31.57 -10.53
C LEU A 262 -8.25 -31.45 -12.03
N SER A 263 -7.81 -30.37 -12.65
CA SER A 263 -7.82 -30.20 -14.12
C SER A 263 -6.82 -29.12 -14.54
N CYS A 264 -6.35 -29.24 -15.79
CA CYS A 264 -5.54 -28.21 -16.44
C CYS A 264 -5.99 -28.08 -17.91
N SER A 265 -6.63 -26.97 -18.25
CA SER A 265 -7.17 -26.69 -19.58
C SER A 265 -7.02 -25.22 -19.93
N ALA A 266 -7.43 -24.84 -21.14
CA ALA A 266 -7.47 -23.44 -21.55
C ALA A 266 -8.41 -22.57 -20.69
N ASP A 267 -9.41 -23.19 -20.04
CA ASP A 267 -10.39 -22.49 -19.21
C ASP A 267 -9.90 -22.25 -17.78
N GLY A 268 -8.91 -23.00 -17.32
CA GLY A 268 -8.38 -22.88 -15.95
C GLY A 268 -7.48 -24.03 -15.55
N LEU A 269 -6.61 -23.75 -14.58
CA LEU A 269 -5.91 -24.75 -13.77
C LEU A 269 -6.63 -24.83 -12.43
N ILE A 270 -7.31 -25.99 -12.18
CA ILE A 270 -8.06 -26.19 -10.94
C ILE A 270 -7.21 -26.98 -9.96
N VAL A 271 -7.02 -26.41 -8.78
CA VAL A 271 -6.21 -26.98 -7.69
C VAL A 271 -7.08 -27.10 -6.44
N ALA A 272 -7.11 -28.27 -5.84
CA ALA A 272 -7.85 -28.52 -4.59
C ALA A 272 -7.19 -27.80 -3.41
N CYS A 273 -8.01 -27.29 -2.50
CA CYS A 273 -7.59 -26.60 -1.29
C CYS A 273 -8.11 -27.34 -0.05
N GLY A 274 -7.80 -26.88 1.16
CA GLY A 274 -8.32 -27.45 2.39
C GLY A 274 -9.85 -27.47 2.45
N ALA A 275 -10.50 -26.51 1.77
CA ALA A 275 -11.92 -26.50 1.49
C ALA A 275 -12.17 -25.85 0.13
N ASN A 276 -12.96 -26.48 -0.71
CA ASN A 276 -13.19 -26.10 -2.10
C ASN A 276 -11.90 -26.19 -2.97
N ALA A 277 -11.91 -25.57 -4.13
CA ALA A 277 -10.76 -25.52 -5.03
C ALA A 277 -10.61 -24.12 -5.64
N LEU A 278 -9.43 -23.84 -6.14
CA LEU A 278 -9.15 -22.62 -6.89
C LEU A 278 -9.02 -22.91 -8.37
N LYS A 279 -9.75 -22.17 -9.18
CA LYS A 279 -9.57 -22.08 -10.63
C LYS A 279 -8.64 -20.92 -10.94
N ILE A 280 -7.39 -21.24 -11.22
CA ILE A 280 -6.36 -20.25 -11.58
C ILE A 280 -6.57 -19.88 -13.04
N THR A 281 -6.70 -18.58 -13.33
CA THR A 281 -6.96 -18.03 -14.66
C THR A 281 -5.77 -17.26 -15.22
N GLU A 282 -4.84 -16.82 -14.35
CA GLU A 282 -3.66 -16.08 -14.75
C GLU A 282 -2.47 -16.39 -13.84
N LEU A 283 -1.33 -16.68 -14.45
CA LEU A 283 -0.12 -17.11 -13.76
C LEU A 283 1.15 -16.61 -14.44
N GLN A 284 2.30 -16.84 -13.79
CA GLN A 284 3.60 -16.49 -14.32
C GLN A 284 4.66 -17.50 -13.88
N PRO A 285 5.08 -18.42 -14.76
CA PRO A 285 6.24 -19.29 -14.49
C PRO A 285 7.53 -18.48 -14.34
N SER A 286 8.46 -19.02 -13.59
CA SER A 286 9.78 -18.41 -13.40
C SER A 286 10.46 -18.13 -14.74
N GLY A 287 10.98 -16.90 -14.92
CA GLY A 287 11.64 -16.47 -16.15
C GLY A 287 10.71 -16.11 -17.32
N SER A 288 9.40 -16.27 -17.15
CA SER A 288 8.39 -15.94 -18.16
C SER A 288 7.69 -14.61 -17.88
N LYS A 289 6.85 -14.16 -18.80
CA LYS A 289 5.91 -13.08 -18.57
C LYS A 289 4.63 -13.60 -17.92
N ARG A 290 3.91 -12.73 -17.24
CA ARG A 290 2.53 -12.94 -16.79
C ARG A 290 1.67 -13.31 -18.01
N MET A 291 0.83 -14.35 -17.90
CA MET A 291 0.03 -14.85 -19.01
C MET A 291 -1.30 -15.47 -18.54
N PRO A 292 -2.35 -15.42 -19.38
CA PRO A 292 -3.56 -16.19 -19.15
C PRO A 292 -3.27 -17.69 -19.15
N ILE A 293 -4.08 -18.45 -18.40
CA ILE A 293 -3.92 -19.92 -18.33
C ILE A 293 -4.01 -20.60 -19.69
N ALA A 294 -4.83 -20.09 -20.61
CA ALA A 294 -4.94 -20.62 -21.98
C ALA A 294 -3.58 -20.62 -22.72
N ALA A 295 -2.81 -19.54 -22.59
CA ALA A 295 -1.48 -19.45 -23.19
C ALA A 295 -0.48 -20.41 -22.51
N PHE A 296 -0.57 -20.59 -21.21
CA PHE A 296 0.23 -21.56 -20.48
C PHE A 296 -0.11 -23.00 -20.89
N ALA A 297 -1.38 -23.38 -20.92
CA ALA A 297 -1.85 -24.72 -21.23
C ALA A 297 -1.57 -25.14 -22.69
N ALA A 298 -1.39 -24.19 -23.61
CA ALA A 298 -1.01 -24.48 -25.00
C ALA A 298 0.42 -25.01 -25.11
N GLY A 299 1.32 -24.67 -24.21
CA GLY A 299 2.71 -25.09 -24.22
C GLY A 299 3.15 -25.96 -23.04
N HIS A 300 2.32 -26.08 -22.02
CA HIS A 300 2.63 -26.80 -20.79
C HIS A 300 1.42 -27.63 -20.35
N LYS A 301 1.68 -28.85 -19.94
CA LYS A 301 0.64 -29.72 -19.38
C LYS A 301 1.03 -30.03 -17.93
N ILE A 302 0.14 -29.69 -16.99
CA ILE A 302 0.22 -30.18 -15.62
C ILE A 302 -0.76 -31.35 -15.53
N GLU A 303 -0.25 -32.51 -15.20
CA GLU A 303 -1.07 -33.74 -15.14
C GLU A 303 -2.02 -33.69 -13.95
N VAL A 304 -3.24 -34.18 -14.13
CA VAL A 304 -4.22 -34.40 -13.07
C VAL A 304 -3.61 -35.33 -12.03
N GLY A 305 -3.80 -34.99 -10.74
CA GLY A 305 -3.17 -35.72 -9.64
C GLY A 305 -1.79 -35.20 -9.23
N THR A 306 -1.17 -34.31 -10.02
CA THR A 306 0.05 -33.59 -9.56
C THR A 306 -0.27 -32.79 -8.29
N VAL A 307 0.64 -32.77 -7.33
CA VAL A 307 0.54 -31.95 -6.11
C VAL A 307 1.51 -30.77 -6.24
N LEU A 308 0.97 -29.56 -6.12
CA LEU A 308 1.70 -28.28 -6.18
C LEU A 308 2.14 -27.81 -4.81
#